data_b8d170c645f8e884b7268d71d26234ef
#
_entry.id   b8d170c645f8e884b7268d71d26234ef
#
_cell.length_a   1.000
_cell.length_b   1.000
_cell.length_c   1.000
_cell.angle_alpha   90.00
_cell.angle_beta   90.00
_cell.angle_gamma   90.00
#
_symmetry.space_group_name_H-M   'P 1'
#
loop_
_entity.id
_entity.type
_entity.pdbx_description
1 polymer ?
#
loop_
_entity_poly.entity_id
_entity_poly.type
_entity_poly.pdbx_seq_one_letter_code
_entity_poly.pdbx_strand_id
1 'polypeptide(L)'
;AKANFLTEIFDEKFIRVPTSGAFLGGQNYDRRHTMSQGQVMAFKGDIIPPDDWIYFNCECKFYKDFKFHLLFNESKVLDGWIDETLATANENDLNIIFMKFNNIGEYVAYQRREKFKVKNFISYSRGWNFTSHESFWNDYNISKIRDRSKGINL
;
A
#
# COMPACT_ATOMS: atom_id res chain seq x y z
N ALA A 1 2.59 -1.93 -12.97
CA ALA A 1 1.30 -1.28 -13.13
C ALA A 1 1.01 -0.27 -12.01
N LYS A 2 0.95 -0.71 -10.76
CA LYS A 2 0.66 0.22 -9.66
C LYS A 2 1.78 1.25 -9.46
N ALA A 3 3.03 0.86 -9.59
CA ALA A 3 4.16 1.77 -9.45
C ALA A 3 4.10 2.89 -10.52
N ASN A 4 3.76 2.54 -11.75
CA ASN A 4 3.61 3.53 -12.82
C ASN A 4 2.45 4.48 -12.56
N PHE A 5 1.34 3.96 -12.07
CA PHE A 5 0.18 4.76 -11.70
C PHE A 5 0.55 5.78 -10.61
N LEU A 6 1.24 5.34 -9.56
CA LEU A 6 1.68 6.21 -8.48
C LEU A 6 2.67 7.26 -8.96
N THR A 7 3.59 6.87 -9.84
CA THR A 7 4.55 7.79 -10.44
C THR A 7 3.85 8.91 -11.20
N GLU A 8 2.79 8.60 -11.95
CA GLU A 8 2.00 9.60 -12.66
C GLU A 8 1.23 10.52 -11.69
N ILE A 9 0.53 9.93 -10.74
CA ILE A 9 -0.33 10.68 -9.82
C ILE A 9 0.46 11.65 -8.95
N PHE A 10 1.62 11.21 -8.43
CA PHE A 10 2.41 11.99 -7.51
C PHE A 10 3.55 12.77 -8.18
N ASP A 11 3.79 12.52 -9.46
CA ASP A 11 4.91 13.10 -10.20
C ASP A 11 6.25 12.89 -9.48
N GLU A 12 6.42 11.72 -8.91
CA GLU A 12 7.63 11.28 -8.21
C GLU A 12 7.87 9.80 -8.51
N LYS A 13 9.13 9.36 -8.45
CA LYS A 13 9.50 8.02 -8.87
C LYS A 13 9.12 6.94 -7.87
N PHE A 14 8.27 6.01 -8.29
CA PHE A 14 7.94 4.79 -7.57
C PHE A 14 8.46 3.59 -8.34
N ILE A 15 9.02 2.62 -7.65
CA ILE A 15 9.65 1.43 -8.26
C ILE A 15 8.99 0.18 -7.71
N ARG A 16 8.54 -0.70 -8.59
CA ARG A 16 8.02 -1.99 -8.17
C ARG A 16 9.15 -2.95 -7.83
N VAL A 17 8.99 -3.65 -6.71
CA VAL A 17 9.89 -4.73 -6.31
C VAL A 17 9.42 -6.02 -6.99
N PRO A 18 10.27 -6.69 -7.78
CA PRO A 18 9.86 -7.91 -8.50
C PRO A 18 9.43 -9.03 -7.58
N THR A 19 10.12 -9.22 -6.45
CA THR A 19 9.84 -10.29 -5.50
C THR A 19 10.04 -9.74 -4.10
N SER A 20 8.97 -9.76 -3.29
CA SER A 20 9.00 -9.27 -1.92
C SER A 20 10.07 -10.02 -1.10
N GLY A 21 10.90 -9.27 -0.39
CA GLY A 21 11.95 -9.81 0.46
C GLY A 21 13.23 -10.23 -0.27
N ALA A 22 13.13 -10.68 -1.51
CA ALA A 22 14.31 -11.08 -2.29
C ALA A 22 15.13 -9.91 -2.81
N PHE A 23 14.51 -8.74 -2.90
CA PHE A 23 15.16 -7.54 -3.46
C PHE A 23 16.37 -7.09 -2.65
N LEU A 24 16.33 -7.22 -1.33
CA LEU A 24 17.41 -6.81 -0.44
C LEU A 24 18.22 -7.98 0.10
N GLY A 25 17.89 -9.22 -0.25
CA GLY A 25 18.57 -10.41 0.23
C GLY A 25 19.28 -11.19 -0.87
N GLY A 26 20.15 -12.10 -0.49
CA GLY A 26 20.82 -13.00 -1.42
C GLY A 26 21.47 -12.27 -2.59
N GLN A 27 21.06 -12.61 -3.81
CA GLN A 27 21.63 -12.06 -5.02
C GLN A 27 21.37 -10.56 -5.20
N ASN A 28 20.47 -9.98 -4.44
CA ASN A 28 20.15 -8.56 -4.51
C ASN A 28 20.90 -7.72 -3.46
N TYR A 29 21.88 -8.30 -2.79
CA TYR A 29 22.66 -7.61 -1.77
C TYR A 29 23.30 -6.32 -2.31
N ASP A 30 23.83 -6.34 -3.52
CA ASP A 30 24.47 -5.18 -4.12
C ASP A 30 23.48 -4.01 -4.34
N ARG A 31 22.22 -4.31 -4.64
CA ARG A 31 21.19 -3.29 -4.79
C ARG A 31 20.99 -2.52 -3.48
N ARG A 32 21.07 -3.22 -2.36
CA ARG A 32 20.94 -2.60 -1.04
C ARG A 32 22.00 -1.52 -0.82
N HIS A 33 23.21 -1.76 -1.29
CA HIS A 33 24.32 -0.81 -1.14
C HIS A 33 24.21 0.39 -2.09
N THR A 34 23.49 0.25 -3.19
CA THR A 34 23.31 1.34 -4.18
C THR A 34 22.09 2.19 -3.88
N MET A 35 21.23 1.78 -2.95
CA MET A 35 20.05 2.53 -2.57
C MET A 35 20.39 3.58 -1.54
N SER A 36 19.70 4.72 -1.58
CA SER A 36 19.81 5.71 -0.53
C SER A 36 19.29 5.13 0.79
N GLN A 37 19.69 5.72 1.90
CA GLN A 37 19.23 5.28 3.21
C GLN A 37 17.72 5.42 3.34
N GLY A 38 17.12 6.48 2.79
CA GLY A 38 15.67 6.66 2.78
C GLY A 38 14.97 5.54 2.04
N GLN A 39 15.46 5.15 0.88
CA GLN A 39 14.90 4.04 0.12
C GLN A 39 15.01 2.71 0.86
N VAL A 40 16.14 2.44 1.48
CA VAL A 40 16.32 1.22 2.26
C VAL A 40 15.35 1.17 3.44
N MET A 41 15.20 2.27 4.17
CA MET A 41 14.27 2.35 5.30
C MET A 41 12.82 2.22 4.88
N ALA A 42 12.47 2.75 3.70
CA ALA A 42 11.10 2.68 3.18
C ALA A 42 10.81 1.36 2.43
N PHE A 43 11.81 0.52 2.23
CA PHE A 43 11.63 -0.76 1.54
C PHE A 43 10.98 -1.76 2.48
N LYS A 44 9.65 -1.76 2.52
CA LYS A 44 8.86 -2.60 3.42
C LYS A 44 7.83 -3.46 2.70
N GLY A 45 7.29 -2.98 1.59
CA GLY A 45 6.27 -3.67 0.83
C GLY A 45 6.69 -3.87 -0.62
N ASP A 46 5.72 -3.91 -1.51
CA ASP A 46 5.94 -4.27 -2.92
C ASP A 46 6.40 -3.10 -3.78
N ILE A 47 6.36 -1.88 -3.27
CA ILE A 47 6.72 -0.67 -4.01
C ILE A 47 7.69 0.16 -3.20
N ILE A 48 8.78 0.60 -3.85
CA ILE A 48 9.73 1.53 -3.27
C ILE A 48 9.27 2.94 -3.61
N PRO A 49 8.92 3.75 -2.61
CA PRO A 49 8.50 5.14 -2.82
C PRO A 49 9.70 6.08 -2.96
N PRO A 50 9.47 7.38 -3.20
CA PRO A 50 10.53 8.38 -3.11
C PRO A 50 11.24 8.36 -1.74
N ASP A 51 12.50 8.80 -1.71
CA ASP A 51 13.36 8.73 -0.51
C ASP A 51 12.74 9.34 0.74
N ASP A 52 12.07 10.45 0.60
CA ASP A 52 11.51 11.18 1.75
C ASP A 52 10.14 10.66 2.21
N TRP A 53 9.62 9.62 1.57
CA TRP A 53 8.37 8.96 1.96
C TRP A 53 8.64 7.85 2.97
N ILE A 54 9.21 8.19 4.09
CA ILE A 54 9.72 7.22 5.07
C ILE A 54 8.62 6.45 5.81
N TYR A 55 7.39 6.95 5.79
CA TYR A 55 6.25 6.30 6.45
C TYR A 55 5.31 5.60 5.49
N PHE A 56 5.71 5.38 4.25
CA PHE A 56 4.88 4.71 3.25
C PHE A 56 5.14 3.21 3.25
N ASN A 57 4.09 2.42 3.44
CA ASN A 57 4.16 0.95 3.39
C ASN A 57 2.95 0.43 2.63
N CYS A 58 3.16 -0.19 1.47
CA CYS A 58 2.06 -0.73 0.69
C CYS A 58 2.34 -2.14 0.19
N GLU A 59 1.27 -2.92 0.08
CA GLU A 59 1.27 -4.22 -0.55
C GLU A 59 0.39 -4.18 -1.80
N CYS A 60 0.78 -4.93 -2.82
CA CYS A 60 0.00 -5.07 -4.04
C CYS A 60 -0.41 -6.53 -4.21
N LYS A 61 -1.69 -6.77 -4.38
CA LYS A 61 -2.26 -8.10 -4.54
C LYS A 61 -2.98 -8.20 -5.88
N PHE A 62 -2.66 -9.23 -6.62
CA PHE A 62 -3.24 -9.49 -7.92
C PHE A 62 -3.79 -10.90 -7.92
N TYR A 63 -5.12 -11.05 -7.90
CA TYR A 63 -5.78 -12.33 -7.77
C TYR A 63 -6.88 -12.50 -8.82
N LYS A 64 -7.26 -13.73 -9.06
CA LYS A 64 -8.30 -14.06 -10.03
C LYS A 64 -9.67 -13.57 -9.59
N ASP A 65 -10.00 -13.78 -8.32
CA ASP A 65 -11.30 -13.41 -7.76
C ASP A 65 -11.19 -13.10 -6.27
N PHE A 66 -12.29 -12.64 -5.70
CA PHE A 66 -12.37 -12.31 -4.28
C PHE A 66 -13.81 -12.46 -3.81
N LYS A 67 -13.97 -13.02 -2.63
CA LYS A 67 -15.31 -13.23 -2.04
C LYS A 67 -15.74 -12.00 -1.26
N PHE A 68 -16.32 -11.03 -1.93
CA PHE A 68 -16.70 -9.75 -1.33
C PHE A 68 -17.72 -9.88 -0.19
N HIS A 69 -18.57 -10.89 -0.23
CA HIS A 69 -19.56 -11.09 0.83
C HIS A 69 -18.92 -11.35 2.20
N LEU A 70 -17.69 -11.85 2.24
CA LEU A 70 -16.99 -12.09 3.50
C LEU A 70 -16.52 -10.80 4.16
N LEU A 71 -16.51 -9.67 3.44
CA LEU A 71 -16.16 -8.38 4.02
C LEU A 71 -17.14 -7.93 5.10
N PHE A 72 -18.35 -8.46 5.10
CA PHE A 72 -19.36 -8.16 6.13
C PHE A 72 -19.18 -8.99 7.39
N ASN A 73 -18.26 -9.92 7.39
CA ASN A 73 -18.02 -10.81 8.51
C ASN A 73 -16.51 -10.99 8.72
N GLU A 74 -15.93 -12.03 8.12
CA GLU A 74 -14.51 -12.32 8.24
C GLU A 74 -13.99 -12.91 6.93
N SER A 75 -12.96 -12.29 6.38
CA SER A 75 -12.26 -12.76 5.19
C SER A 75 -10.85 -13.22 5.57
N LYS A 76 -10.61 -14.53 5.57
CA LYS A 76 -9.27 -15.06 5.89
C LYS A 76 -8.23 -14.59 4.86
N VAL A 77 -8.63 -14.40 3.61
CA VAL A 77 -7.74 -13.90 2.56
C VAL A 77 -7.30 -12.48 2.88
N LEU A 78 -8.25 -11.59 3.15
CA LEU A 78 -7.93 -10.21 3.49
C LEU A 78 -7.14 -10.14 4.81
N ASP A 79 -7.51 -10.91 5.81
CA ASP A 79 -6.79 -10.97 7.08
C ASP A 79 -5.32 -11.36 6.86
N GLY A 80 -5.07 -12.33 5.98
CA GLY A 80 -3.72 -12.74 5.63
C GLY A 80 -2.93 -11.59 4.98
N TRP A 81 -3.55 -10.84 4.07
CA TRP A 81 -2.90 -9.69 3.44
C TRP A 81 -2.63 -8.56 4.44
N ILE A 82 -3.55 -8.34 5.37
CA ILE A 82 -3.34 -7.39 6.46
C ILE A 82 -2.15 -7.81 7.32
N ASP A 83 -2.09 -9.08 7.68
CA ASP A 83 -0.98 -9.60 8.48
C ASP A 83 0.37 -9.44 7.77
N GLU A 84 0.42 -9.74 6.47
CA GLU A 84 1.64 -9.53 5.67
C GLU A 84 2.05 -8.05 5.65
N THR A 85 1.09 -7.16 5.47
CA THR A 85 1.35 -5.72 5.44
C THR A 85 1.89 -5.23 6.78
N LEU A 86 1.26 -5.65 7.87
CA LEU A 86 1.68 -5.25 9.22
C LEU A 86 3.01 -5.87 9.63
N ALA A 87 3.35 -7.04 9.10
CA ALA A 87 4.63 -7.69 9.39
C ALA A 87 5.83 -6.88 8.90
N THR A 88 5.66 -6.10 7.84
CA THR A 88 6.72 -5.24 7.29
C THR A 88 6.62 -3.80 7.76
N ALA A 89 5.57 -3.44 8.48
CA ALA A 89 5.33 -2.07 8.90
C ALA A 89 6.21 -1.68 10.09
N ASN A 90 6.62 -0.41 10.08
CA ASN A 90 7.18 0.24 11.25
C ASN A 90 6.06 0.99 11.97
N GLU A 91 6.34 1.37 13.21
CA GLU A 91 5.43 2.23 13.95
C GLU A 91 5.21 3.54 13.19
N ASN A 92 3.97 4.03 13.18
CA ASN A 92 3.55 5.24 12.48
C ASN A 92 3.52 5.13 10.95
N ASP A 93 3.64 3.95 10.39
CA ASP A 93 3.52 3.81 8.94
C ASP A 93 2.10 4.00 8.45
N LEU A 94 1.98 4.59 7.29
CA LEU A 94 0.78 4.55 6.47
C LEU A 94 0.74 3.20 5.77
N ASN A 95 -0.23 2.35 6.13
CA ASN A 95 -0.37 1.00 5.58
C ASN A 95 -1.52 0.95 4.58
N ILE A 96 -1.22 0.60 3.33
CA ILE A 96 -2.21 0.51 2.26
C ILE A 96 -2.03 -0.79 1.51
N ILE A 97 -3.15 -1.43 1.14
CA ILE A 97 -3.17 -2.61 0.29
C ILE A 97 -3.88 -2.25 -1.01
N PHE A 98 -3.19 -2.38 -2.13
CA PHE A 98 -3.79 -2.23 -3.46
C PHE A 98 -4.09 -3.62 -4.01
N MET A 99 -5.33 -3.81 -4.47
CA MET A 99 -5.81 -5.10 -4.94
C MET A 99 -6.37 -4.99 -6.34
N LYS A 100 -6.10 -5.98 -7.17
CA LYS A 100 -6.70 -6.09 -8.50
C LYS A 100 -7.22 -7.51 -8.69
N PHE A 101 -8.50 -7.61 -9.09
CA PHE A 101 -9.14 -8.90 -9.36
C PHE A 101 -9.53 -8.98 -10.84
N ASN A 102 -9.20 -10.11 -11.48
CA ASN A 102 -9.47 -10.30 -12.91
C ASN A 102 -10.94 -10.06 -13.25
N ASN A 103 -11.17 -9.22 -14.27
CA ASN A 103 -12.52 -8.92 -14.78
C ASN A 103 -13.48 -8.33 -13.73
N ILE A 104 -12.97 -7.92 -12.58
CA ILE A 104 -13.78 -7.34 -11.50
C ILE A 104 -13.42 -5.88 -11.30
N GLY A 105 -12.14 -5.60 -11.05
CA GLY A 105 -11.67 -4.23 -10.86
C GLY A 105 -10.58 -4.11 -9.81
N GLU A 106 -10.28 -2.86 -9.46
CA GLU A 106 -9.25 -2.51 -8.49
C GLU A 106 -9.86 -1.97 -7.21
N TYR A 107 -9.26 -2.33 -6.09
CA TYR A 107 -9.74 -1.98 -4.76
C TYR A 107 -8.58 -1.57 -3.86
N VAL A 108 -8.91 -0.90 -2.77
CA VAL A 108 -7.94 -0.40 -1.80
C VAL A 108 -8.43 -0.73 -0.40
N ALA A 109 -7.53 -1.24 0.43
CA ALA A 109 -7.77 -1.40 1.86
C ALA A 109 -6.80 -0.49 2.62
N TYR A 110 -7.30 0.19 3.64
CA TYR A 110 -6.52 1.14 4.43
C TYR A 110 -7.04 1.17 5.86
N GLN A 111 -6.18 1.60 6.77
CA GLN A 111 -6.59 1.71 8.18
C GLN A 111 -7.46 2.95 8.39
N ARG A 112 -8.57 2.78 9.13
CA ARG A 112 -9.51 3.88 9.42
C ARG A 112 -8.86 5.07 10.12
N ARG A 113 -7.81 4.82 10.91
CA ARG A 113 -7.09 5.88 11.62
C ARG A 113 -6.53 6.95 10.68
N GLU A 114 -6.33 6.61 9.41
CA GLU A 114 -5.77 7.55 8.42
C GLU A 114 -6.76 8.62 8.00
N LYS A 115 -8.05 8.38 8.20
CA LYS A 115 -9.12 9.35 7.95
C LYS A 115 -9.16 9.86 6.51
N PHE A 116 -8.96 8.96 5.56
CA PHE A 116 -9.17 9.30 4.16
C PHE A 116 -10.64 9.61 3.90
N LYS A 117 -10.90 10.45 2.92
CA LYS A 117 -12.26 10.78 2.48
C LYS A 117 -12.66 9.82 1.37
N VAL A 118 -13.62 8.93 1.66
CA VAL A 118 -14.07 7.91 0.75
C VAL A 118 -15.58 7.89 0.75
N LYS A 119 -16.18 7.95 -0.45
CA LYS A 119 -17.63 8.02 -0.61
C LYS A 119 -18.30 6.69 -0.28
N ASN A 120 -17.78 5.59 -0.81
CA ASN A 120 -18.35 4.26 -0.64
C ASN A 120 -17.28 3.30 -0.10
N PHE A 121 -17.54 2.72 1.06
CA PHE A 121 -16.59 1.79 1.66
C PHE A 121 -17.30 0.78 2.54
N ILE A 122 -16.63 -0.32 2.81
CA ILE A 122 -17.05 -1.32 3.78
C ILE A 122 -16.12 -1.21 4.99
N SER A 123 -16.69 -1.02 6.16
CA SER A 123 -15.94 -1.02 7.41
C SER A 123 -15.61 -2.46 7.77
N TYR A 124 -14.34 -2.82 7.66
CA TYR A 124 -13.88 -4.17 7.96
C TYR A 124 -13.30 -4.23 9.38
N SER A 125 -13.25 -5.42 9.94
CA SER A 125 -12.70 -5.63 11.28
C SER A 125 -11.22 -5.22 11.36
N ARG A 126 -10.65 -5.19 12.56
CA ARG A 126 -9.25 -4.83 12.82
C ARG A 126 -8.90 -3.38 12.47
N GLY A 127 -9.90 -2.50 12.32
CA GLY A 127 -9.68 -1.09 12.05
C GLY A 127 -9.39 -0.74 10.60
N TRP A 128 -9.77 -1.59 9.65
CA TRP A 128 -9.56 -1.36 8.21
C TRP A 128 -10.86 -1.01 7.50
N ASN A 129 -10.72 -0.25 6.42
CA ASN A 129 -11.80 0.00 5.46
C ASN A 129 -11.41 -0.57 4.10
N PHE A 130 -12.41 -1.05 3.37
CA PHE A 130 -12.25 -1.61 2.04
C PHE A 130 -13.09 -0.78 1.07
N THR A 131 -12.49 -0.31 -0.02
CA THR A 131 -13.18 0.54 -0.99
C THR A 131 -12.71 0.27 -2.41
N SER A 132 -13.40 0.86 -3.39
CA SER A 132 -12.97 0.79 -4.77
C SER A 132 -11.84 1.79 -5.05
N HIS A 133 -11.03 1.49 -6.06
CA HIS A 133 -9.99 2.38 -6.56
C HIS A 133 -10.58 3.75 -6.93
N GLU A 134 -11.73 3.74 -7.61
CA GLU A 134 -12.42 4.96 -8.02
C GLU A 134 -12.83 5.84 -6.84
N SER A 135 -13.38 5.24 -5.79
CA SER A 135 -13.81 5.99 -4.60
C SER A 135 -12.63 6.50 -3.78
N PHE A 136 -11.50 5.82 -3.83
CA PHE A 136 -10.34 6.15 -3.00
C PHE A 136 -9.55 7.34 -3.55
N TRP A 137 -9.32 7.40 -4.86
CA TRP A 137 -8.45 8.41 -5.46
C TRP A 137 -9.21 9.71 -5.72
N ASN A 138 -8.87 10.71 -4.93
CA ASN A 138 -9.36 12.10 -5.05
C ASN A 138 -8.25 13.03 -4.59
N ASP A 139 -8.41 14.33 -4.85
CA ASP A 139 -7.37 15.32 -4.56
C ASP A 139 -7.00 15.36 -3.07
N TYR A 140 -8.01 15.23 -2.20
CA TYR A 140 -7.76 15.24 -0.75
C TYR A 140 -6.89 14.05 -0.32
N ASN A 141 -7.24 12.85 -0.77
CA ASN A 141 -6.49 11.64 -0.40
C ASN A 141 -5.09 11.63 -1.00
N ILE A 142 -4.95 12.14 -2.22
CA ILE A 142 -3.64 12.25 -2.88
C ILE A 142 -2.70 13.14 -2.04
N SER A 143 -3.17 14.33 -1.65
CA SER A 143 -2.39 15.22 -0.79
C SER A 143 -2.07 14.60 0.56
N LYS A 144 -3.07 13.94 1.15
CA LYS A 144 -2.90 13.30 2.46
C LYS A 144 -1.88 12.18 2.44
N ILE A 145 -1.90 11.35 1.41
CA ILE A 145 -0.92 10.27 1.25
C ILE A 145 0.49 10.84 1.18
N ARG A 146 0.69 11.86 0.35
CA ARG A 146 2.00 12.51 0.23
C ARG A 146 2.49 13.05 1.56
N ASP A 147 1.69 13.87 2.21
CA ASP A 147 2.08 14.51 3.47
C ASP A 147 2.30 13.49 4.58
N ARG A 148 1.37 12.54 4.71
CA ARG A 148 1.44 11.50 5.73
C ARG A 148 2.68 10.62 5.54
N SER A 149 3.01 10.28 4.30
CA SER A 149 4.17 9.44 3.99
C SER A 149 5.49 10.15 4.29
N LYS A 150 5.52 11.47 4.18
CA LYS A 150 6.70 12.29 4.50
C LYS A 150 6.79 12.64 5.99
N GLY A 151 5.78 12.33 6.77
CA GLY A 151 5.74 12.69 8.18
C GLY A 151 5.27 14.10 8.45
N ILE A 152 4.59 14.73 7.49
CA ILE A 152 4.00 16.04 7.66
C ILE A 152 2.62 15.86 8.28
N ASN A 153 2.33 16.60 9.33
CA ASN A 153 1.04 16.55 10.03
C ASN A 153 0.70 15.14 10.57
N LEU A 154 1.67 14.51 11.19
CA LEU A 154 1.45 13.24 11.90
C LEU A 154 0.57 13.43 13.13
#